data_c92abb18c00007b667f24b7d82f773e7
#
_entry.id   c92abb18c00007b667f24b7d82f773e7
#
_cell.length_a   1.000
_cell.length_b   1.000
_cell.length_c   1.000
_cell.angle_alpha   90.00
_cell.angle_beta   90.00
_cell.angle_gamma   90.00
#
_symmetry.space_group_name_H-M   'P 1'
#
loop_
_entity.id
_entity.type
_entity.pdbx_description
1 polymer ?
#
loop_
_entity_poly.entity_id
_entity_poly.type
_entity_poly.pdbx_seq_one_letter_code
_entity_poly.pdbx_strand_id
1 'polypeptide(L)'
;MMGDSKKTTLHVALALSSLLGPALAQTTPAPPAPGVGQSGGTVLDRIVAVVNGDLVLESDVNEEQRFAAFQPLTDPEASFSRPRAVERLINRDLILQQLKIQPQAPVTDKEVDDQLGQLRKDIPACKAAHCETDEGWQRFIAAQGFTLDQLHDRWKQRMEVLRFIEQRFRMGVRITPAEIQSYYDKTLLPQYAQRNAKPPKVEAVSDRIQEILLQQQVGSLLGDWLKSLRAQGTVQILGQDEAPGR
;
A
#
# COMPACT_ATOMS: atom_id res chain seq x y z
N MET A 1 46.60 -0.11 -53.77
CA MET A 1 47.69 0.84 -53.73
C MET A 1 48.18 0.83 -52.30
N MET A 2 49.19 0.03 -52.00
CA MET A 2 50.63 0.46 -51.89
C MET A 2 50.77 1.44 -50.73
N GLY A 3 51.60 1.21 -49.75
CA GLY A 3 52.75 0.36 -49.51
C GLY A 3 53.17 0.67 -48.08
N ASP A 4 53.63 -0.30 -47.39
CA ASP A 4 55.10 -0.56 -47.24
C ASP A 4 55.86 0.51 -46.49
N SER A 5 56.50 0.21 -45.33
CA SER A 5 57.91 -0.13 -45.18
C SER A 5 58.32 -0.06 -43.73
N LYS A 6 58.71 -1.19 -43.10
CA LYS A 6 60.00 -1.66 -42.65
C LYS A 6 61.01 -0.60 -42.12
N LYS A 7 61.60 -0.91 -40.93
CA LYS A 7 63.05 -1.16 -40.67
C LYS A 7 63.23 -1.24 -39.14
N THR A 8 63.46 -2.38 -38.51
CA THR A 8 64.76 -3.07 -38.26
C THR A 8 65.93 -2.15 -37.87
N THR A 9 66.38 -2.25 -36.64
CA THR A 9 67.78 -2.31 -36.28
C THR A 9 68.06 -2.94 -34.92
N LEU A 10 68.83 -3.90 -34.92
CA LEU A 10 69.62 -4.77 -34.09
C LEU A 10 70.75 -4.01 -33.44
N HIS A 11 71.19 -4.37 -32.20
CA HIS A 11 72.60 -4.49 -31.69
C HIS A 11 72.56 -4.80 -30.19
N VAL A 12 72.96 -5.97 -29.80
CA VAL A 12 74.26 -6.48 -29.37
C VAL A 12 74.56 -6.35 -27.86
N ALA A 13 74.62 -7.53 -27.32
CA ALA A 13 75.10 -8.06 -26.07
C ALA A 13 76.13 -7.28 -25.25
N LEU A 14 75.99 -7.41 -23.94
CA LEU A 14 77.17 -7.69 -23.07
C LEU A 14 76.77 -8.45 -21.83
N ALA A 15 77.30 -9.64 -21.65
CA ALA A 15 77.18 -10.51 -20.47
C ALA A 15 78.03 -9.95 -19.34
N LEU A 16 77.51 -9.90 -18.13
CA LEU A 16 78.33 -9.94 -16.91
C LEU A 16 77.67 -10.79 -15.86
N SER A 17 78.24 -11.95 -15.62
CA SER A 17 77.90 -12.90 -14.59
C SER A 17 78.19 -12.35 -13.21
N SER A 18 77.28 -12.32 -12.29
CA SER A 18 77.53 -12.21 -10.86
C SER A 18 76.61 -13.14 -10.10
N LEU A 19 77.17 -14.18 -9.56
CA LEU A 19 76.59 -15.13 -8.61
C LEU A 19 76.18 -14.40 -7.33
N LEU A 20 74.88 -14.31 -7.04
CA LEU A 20 74.37 -14.08 -5.69
C LEU A 20 73.31 -15.11 -5.41
N GLY A 21 73.47 -15.85 -4.33
CA GLY A 21 72.64 -16.95 -3.91
C GLY A 21 71.17 -16.52 -3.54
N PRO A 22 70.22 -17.46 -3.49
CA PRO A 22 68.83 -17.18 -3.14
C PRO A 22 68.73 -16.91 -1.63
N ALA A 23 68.46 -15.68 -1.25
CA ALA A 23 67.88 -15.36 0.06
C ALA A 23 66.49 -15.87 0.16
N LEU A 24 66.30 -16.92 0.94
CA LEU A 24 64.93 -17.36 1.33
C LEU A 24 64.25 -16.27 2.17
N ALA A 25 63.48 -15.43 1.53
CA ALA A 25 62.59 -14.51 2.23
C ALA A 25 61.49 -15.33 2.93
N GLN A 26 61.63 -15.49 4.24
CA GLN A 26 60.55 -15.99 5.09
C GLN A 26 59.43 -14.95 5.06
N THR A 27 58.34 -15.24 4.31
CA THR A 27 57.07 -14.52 4.40
C THR A 27 56.42 -14.87 5.73
N THR A 28 56.63 -14.02 6.73
CA THR A 28 55.81 -14.01 7.95
C THR A 28 54.35 -13.76 7.51
N PRO A 29 53.38 -14.63 7.86
CA PRO A 29 51.98 -14.35 7.58
C PRO A 29 51.59 -13.06 8.32
N ALA A 30 51.05 -12.08 7.59
CA ALA A 30 50.49 -10.89 8.17
C ALA A 30 49.39 -11.29 9.20
N PRO A 31 49.34 -10.64 10.34
CA PRO A 31 48.23 -10.89 11.28
C PRO A 31 46.91 -10.62 10.57
N PRO A 32 45.87 -11.46 10.83
CA PRO A 32 44.54 -11.25 10.21
C PRO A 32 44.10 -9.82 10.56
N ALA A 33 43.68 -9.07 9.54
CA ALA A 33 43.09 -7.75 9.73
C ALA A 33 41.95 -7.89 10.76
N PRO A 34 41.84 -6.95 11.71
CA PRO A 34 40.73 -6.99 12.66
C PRO A 34 39.44 -7.06 11.82
N GLY A 35 38.67 -8.15 11.99
CA GLY A 35 37.39 -8.32 11.34
C GLY A 35 36.60 -7.06 11.61
N VAL A 36 36.13 -6.41 10.56
CA VAL A 36 35.13 -5.35 10.67
C VAL A 36 33.97 -6.01 11.39
N GLY A 37 33.89 -5.80 12.69
CA GLY A 37 32.79 -6.26 13.51
C GLY A 37 31.54 -5.71 12.81
N GLN A 38 30.68 -6.60 12.32
CA GLN A 38 29.33 -6.22 11.93
C GLN A 38 28.73 -5.60 13.20
N SER A 39 28.78 -4.27 13.27
CA SER A 39 27.99 -3.53 14.23
C SER A 39 26.55 -3.90 13.90
N GLY A 40 26.00 -4.83 14.67
CA GLY A 40 24.59 -5.22 14.58
C GLY A 40 23.75 -4.00 14.91
N GLY A 41 23.53 -3.13 13.90
CA GLY A 41 22.58 -2.05 14.02
C GLY A 41 21.19 -2.64 14.23
N THR A 42 20.45 -2.08 15.18
CA THR A 42 19.04 -2.43 15.35
C THR A 42 18.28 -1.90 14.15
N VAL A 43 17.61 -2.78 13.42
CA VAL A 43 16.69 -2.36 12.36
C VAL A 43 15.53 -1.63 13.04
N LEU A 44 15.42 -0.33 12.82
CA LEU A 44 14.34 0.50 13.40
C LEU A 44 13.02 0.28 12.67
N ASP A 45 13.07 0.20 11.33
CA ASP A 45 11.91 -0.10 10.49
C ASP A 45 12.38 -0.62 9.12
N ARG A 46 11.47 -1.14 8.32
CA ARG A 46 11.75 -1.68 6.99
C ARG A 46 10.93 -0.96 5.94
N ILE A 47 11.56 -0.59 4.83
CA ILE A 47 10.85 -0.05 3.67
C ILE A 47 10.18 -1.23 2.94
N VAL A 48 8.86 -1.13 2.74
CA VAL A 48 8.02 -2.13 2.05
C VAL A 48 7.72 -1.71 0.62
N ALA A 49 7.51 -0.41 0.41
CA ALA A 49 7.32 0.12 -0.93
C ALA A 49 7.83 1.57 -1.03
N VAL A 50 8.06 2.00 -2.28
CA VAL A 50 8.36 3.39 -2.62
C VAL A 50 7.34 3.85 -3.66
N VAL A 51 6.66 4.98 -3.40
CA VAL A 51 5.60 5.52 -4.25
C VAL A 51 5.96 6.95 -4.64
N ASN A 52 6.49 7.15 -5.85
CA ASN A 52 6.97 8.47 -6.34
C ASN A 52 7.96 9.16 -5.37
N GLY A 53 8.76 8.38 -4.64
CA GLY A 53 9.71 8.87 -3.64
C GLY A 53 9.20 8.86 -2.20
N ASP A 54 7.89 8.78 -1.95
CA ASP A 54 7.34 8.57 -0.60
C ASP A 54 7.54 7.11 -0.16
N LEU A 55 7.90 6.90 1.11
CA LEU A 55 8.20 5.58 1.65
C LEU A 55 6.98 4.99 2.36
N VAL A 56 6.72 3.72 2.10
CA VAL A 56 5.79 2.89 2.88
C VAL A 56 6.62 1.96 3.75
N LEU A 57 6.44 2.05 5.06
CA LEU A 57 7.20 1.30 6.06
C LEU A 57 6.42 0.08 6.58
N GLU A 58 7.13 -0.87 7.18
CA GLU A 58 6.49 -2.04 7.82
C GLU A 58 5.59 -1.62 9.00
N SER A 59 5.98 -0.57 9.73
CA SER A 59 5.14 0.03 10.77
C SER A 59 3.82 0.56 10.22
N ASP A 60 3.82 1.19 9.02
CA ASP A 60 2.61 1.67 8.35
C ASP A 60 1.69 0.51 7.96
N VAL A 61 2.28 -0.59 7.46
CA VAL A 61 1.53 -1.80 7.09
C VAL A 61 0.84 -2.39 8.31
N ASN A 62 1.56 -2.50 9.43
CA ASN A 62 1.02 -2.99 10.69
C ASN A 62 -0.09 -2.06 11.24
N GLU A 63 0.07 -0.74 11.11
CA GLU A 63 -0.95 0.23 11.47
C GLU A 63 -2.19 0.08 10.59
N GLU A 64 -2.02 -0.01 9.27
CA GLU A 64 -3.13 -0.16 8.32
C GLU A 64 -3.93 -1.45 8.57
N GLN A 65 -3.26 -2.56 8.95
CA GLN A 65 -3.94 -3.79 9.33
C GLN A 65 -4.78 -3.59 10.60
N ARG A 66 -4.24 -2.93 11.63
CA ARG A 66 -4.99 -2.63 12.87
C ARG A 66 -6.13 -1.64 12.62
N PHE A 67 -5.90 -0.64 11.76
CA PHE A 67 -6.92 0.35 11.40
C PHE A 67 -8.13 -0.27 10.70
N ALA A 68 -7.98 -1.44 10.08
CA ALA A 68 -9.08 -2.17 9.48
C ALA A 68 -10.19 -2.52 10.48
N ALA A 69 -9.88 -2.64 11.78
CA ALA A 69 -10.89 -2.89 12.83
C ALA A 69 -11.95 -1.77 12.95
N PHE A 70 -11.63 -0.57 12.51
CA PHE A 70 -12.53 0.59 12.51
C PHE A 70 -13.30 0.76 11.18
N GLN A 71 -13.07 -0.09 10.20
CA GLN A 71 -13.71 0.07 8.89
C GLN A 71 -14.92 -0.87 8.75
N PRO A 72 -15.99 -0.45 8.07
CA PRO A 72 -17.11 -1.32 7.74
C PRO A 72 -16.65 -2.31 6.63
N LEU A 73 -16.20 -3.49 7.04
CA LEU A 73 -15.64 -4.49 6.15
C LEU A 73 -16.70 -5.49 5.71
N THR A 74 -16.70 -5.80 4.41
CA THR A 74 -17.52 -6.86 3.83
C THR A 74 -16.86 -8.23 3.92
N ASP A 75 -15.52 -8.26 3.98
CA ASP A 75 -14.70 -9.46 4.14
C ASP A 75 -13.54 -9.17 5.10
N PRO A 76 -13.70 -9.50 6.40
CA PRO A 76 -12.68 -9.23 7.41
C PRO A 76 -11.35 -9.95 7.11
N GLU A 77 -11.37 -11.23 6.72
CA GLU A 77 -10.14 -12.01 6.52
C GLU A 77 -9.28 -11.42 5.40
N ALA A 78 -9.87 -11.14 4.24
CA ALA A 78 -9.16 -10.51 3.12
C ALA A 78 -8.66 -9.11 3.48
N SER A 79 -9.45 -8.36 4.27
CA SER A 79 -9.15 -6.97 4.63
C SER A 79 -7.96 -6.83 5.57
N PHE A 80 -7.74 -7.81 6.45
CA PHE A 80 -6.61 -7.82 7.40
C PHE A 80 -5.31 -8.39 6.80
N SER A 81 -5.33 -8.91 5.58
CA SER A 81 -4.13 -9.47 4.97
C SER A 81 -3.08 -8.40 4.70
N ARG A 82 -1.80 -8.75 4.92
CA ARG A 82 -0.66 -7.87 4.67
C ARG A 82 -0.60 -7.36 3.21
N PRO A 83 -0.79 -8.20 2.18
CA PRO A 83 -0.78 -7.72 0.79
C PRO A 83 -1.84 -6.65 0.52
N ARG A 84 -3.04 -6.82 1.09
CA ARG A 84 -4.12 -5.83 0.97
C ARG A 84 -3.80 -4.53 1.70
N ALA A 85 -3.15 -4.60 2.87
CA ALA A 85 -2.71 -3.42 3.59
C ALA A 85 -1.68 -2.62 2.77
N VAL A 86 -0.67 -3.29 2.19
CA VAL A 86 0.33 -2.66 1.31
C VAL A 86 -0.35 -2.00 0.10
N GLU A 87 -1.28 -2.70 -0.55
CA GLU A 87 -2.01 -2.15 -1.69
C GLU A 87 -2.83 -0.90 -1.32
N ARG A 88 -3.52 -0.92 -0.17
CA ARG A 88 -4.27 0.25 0.32
C ARG A 88 -3.35 1.44 0.60
N LEU A 89 -2.18 1.21 1.20
CA LEU A 89 -1.20 2.25 1.48
C LEU A 89 -0.67 2.89 0.19
N ILE A 90 -0.27 2.08 -0.80
CA ILE A 90 0.16 2.58 -2.10
C ILE A 90 -0.94 3.40 -2.77
N ASN A 91 -2.18 2.92 -2.79
CA ASN A 91 -3.31 3.63 -3.38
C ASN A 91 -3.60 4.93 -2.64
N ARG A 92 -3.55 4.91 -1.30
CA ARG A 92 -3.71 6.10 -0.46
C ARG A 92 -2.66 7.16 -0.79
N ASP A 93 -1.39 6.78 -0.87
CA ASP A 93 -0.30 7.71 -1.13
C ASP A 93 -0.42 8.34 -2.52
N LEU A 94 -0.77 7.55 -3.54
CA LEU A 94 -1.08 8.07 -4.87
C LEU A 94 -2.22 9.11 -4.85
N ILE A 95 -3.29 8.86 -4.07
CA ILE A 95 -4.40 9.80 -3.95
C ILE A 95 -3.98 11.04 -3.17
N LEU A 96 -3.24 10.91 -2.07
CA LEU A 96 -2.76 12.03 -1.28
C LEU A 96 -1.82 12.95 -2.08
N GLN A 97 -0.99 12.39 -2.96
CA GLN A 97 -0.17 13.16 -3.89
C GLN A 97 -1.04 13.99 -4.84
N GLN A 98 -2.15 13.45 -5.32
CA GLN A 98 -3.09 14.21 -6.15
C GLN A 98 -3.84 15.30 -5.37
N LEU A 99 -4.19 15.04 -4.10
CA LEU A 99 -4.77 16.05 -3.22
C LEU A 99 -3.83 17.24 -2.99
N LYS A 100 -2.52 17.04 -2.93
CA LYS A 100 -1.53 18.12 -2.86
C LYS A 100 -1.54 19.01 -4.11
N ILE A 101 -1.81 18.42 -5.30
CA ILE A 101 -1.87 19.13 -6.58
C ILE A 101 -3.23 19.82 -6.78
N GLN A 102 -4.30 19.21 -6.32
CA GLN A 102 -5.68 19.69 -6.43
C GLN A 102 -6.33 19.75 -5.03
N PRO A 103 -6.00 20.76 -4.21
CA PRO A 103 -6.54 20.87 -2.87
C PRO A 103 -8.06 21.02 -2.89
N GLN A 104 -8.71 20.40 -1.94
CA GLN A 104 -10.15 20.51 -1.68
C GLN A 104 -10.44 21.21 -0.36
N ALA A 105 -11.71 21.48 -0.09
CA ALA A 105 -12.11 21.95 1.21
C ALA A 105 -11.68 20.93 2.29
N PRO A 106 -10.97 21.38 3.33
CA PRO A 106 -10.45 20.48 4.35
C PRO A 106 -11.60 19.82 5.12
N VAL A 107 -11.34 18.63 5.63
CA VAL A 107 -12.19 17.96 6.61
C VAL A 107 -11.99 18.64 7.96
N THR A 108 -13.08 19.06 8.58
CA THR A 108 -13.05 19.70 9.91
C THR A 108 -13.01 18.65 11.02
N ASP A 109 -12.44 19.02 12.17
CA ASP A 109 -12.39 18.13 13.35
C ASP A 109 -13.80 17.74 13.80
N LYS A 110 -14.77 18.67 13.72
CA LYS A 110 -16.18 18.38 14.02
C LYS A 110 -16.75 17.28 13.12
N GLU A 111 -16.44 17.29 11.82
CA GLU A 111 -16.89 16.23 10.91
C GLU A 111 -16.27 14.88 11.28
N VAL A 112 -15.00 14.88 11.73
CA VAL A 112 -14.32 13.66 12.20
C VAL A 112 -14.98 13.15 13.47
N ASP A 113 -15.23 14.01 14.45
CA ASP A 113 -15.88 13.64 15.71
C ASP A 113 -17.28 13.07 15.49
N ASP A 114 -18.08 13.71 14.62
CA ASP A 114 -19.42 13.24 14.26
C ASP A 114 -19.36 11.83 13.62
N GLN A 115 -18.40 11.58 12.72
CA GLN A 115 -18.20 10.30 12.08
C GLN A 115 -17.70 9.22 13.05
N LEU A 116 -16.75 9.53 13.91
CA LEU A 116 -16.28 8.61 14.95
C LEU A 116 -17.36 8.29 15.96
N GLY A 117 -18.20 9.28 16.31
CA GLY A 117 -19.38 9.08 17.16
C GLY A 117 -20.41 8.13 16.55
N GLN A 118 -20.61 8.17 15.23
CA GLN A 118 -21.45 7.20 14.52
C GLN A 118 -20.79 5.83 14.44
N LEU A 119 -19.50 5.78 14.13
CA LEU A 119 -18.71 4.56 14.03
C LEU A 119 -18.77 3.73 15.33
N ARG A 120 -18.70 4.36 16.51
CA ARG A 120 -18.84 3.70 17.82
C ARG A 120 -20.12 2.87 17.94
N LYS A 121 -21.20 3.29 17.27
CA LYS A 121 -22.50 2.62 17.28
C LYS A 121 -22.55 1.45 16.29
N ASP A 122 -21.80 1.57 15.20
CA ASP A 122 -21.89 0.67 14.05
C ASP A 122 -20.92 -0.52 14.12
N ILE A 123 -19.81 -0.41 14.87
CA ILE A 123 -18.83 -1.49 15.00
C ILE A 123 -19.42 -2.61 15.89
N PRO A 124 -19.61 -3.84 15.35
CA PRO A 124 -20.16 -4.94 16.17
C PRO A 124 -19.31 -5.30 17.40
N ALA A 125 -17.98 -5.25 17.27
CA ALA A 125 -17.04 -5.53 18.35
C ALA A 125 -17.13 -4.50 19.51
N CYS A 126 -17.57 -3.29 19.23
CA CYS A 126 -17.78 -2.25 20.23
C CYS A 126 -18.87 -2.59 21.25
N LYS A 127 -19.86 -3.37 20.87
CA LYS A 127 -20.93 -3.81 21.81
C LYS A 127 -20.36 -4.61 22.98
N ALA A 128 -19.39 -5.49 22.71
CA ALA A 128 -18.71 -6.28 23.76
C ALA A 128 -17.74 -5.44 24.60
N ALA A 129 -17.23 -4.35 24.07
CA ALA A 129 -16.30 -3.44 24.72
C ALA A 129 -16.98 -2.29 25.48
N HIS A 130 -18.30 -2.21 25.44
CA HIS A 130 -19.08 -1.11 26.03
C HIS A 130 -18.65 0.27 25.51
N CYS A 131 -18.50 0.39 24.18
CA CYS A 131 -18.06 1.66 23.54
C CYS A 131 -19.11 2.78 23.65
N GLU A 132 -20.30 2.53 24.19
CA GLU A 132 -21.26 3.57 24.53
C GLU A 132 -20.73 4.53 25.61
N THR A 133 -19.80 4.06 26.48
CA THR A 133 -19.07 4.88 27.43
C THR A 133 -17.73 5.35 26.85
N ASP A 134 -17.23 6.51 27.32
CA ASP A 134 -15.94 7.04 26.83
C ASP A 134 -14.78 6.14 27.27
N GLU A 135 -14.82 5.57 28.46
CA GLU A 135 -13.83 4.62 28.94
C GLU A 135 -13.84 3.32 28.12
N GLY A 136 -15.01 2.83 27.74
CA GLY A 136 -15.16 1.66 26.87
C GLY A 136 -14.59 1.92 25.48
N TRP A 137 -14.88 3.07 24.92
CA TRP A 137 -14.35 3.49 23.63
C TRP A 137 -12.82 3.63 23.65
N GLN A 138 -12.27 4.31 24.67
CA GLN A 138 -10.82 4.44 24.83
C GLN A 138 -10.12 3.08 24.97
N ARG A 139 -10.69 2.17 25.77
CA ARG A 139 -10.16 0.80 25.92
C ARG A 139 -10.20 0.04 24.58
N PHE A 140 -11.28 0.18 23.81
CA PHE A 140 -11.39 -0.47 22.51
C PHE A 140 -10.32 0.05 21.54
N ILE A 141 -10.13 1.39 21.45
CA ILE A 141 -9.10 2.02 20.62
C ILE A 141 -7.70 1.53 21.02
N ALA A 142 -7.40 1.56 22.35
CA ALA A 142 -6.12 1.13 22.86
C ALA A 142 -5.85 -0.37 22.59
N ALA A 143 -6.88 -1.21 22.64
CA ALA A 143 -6.77 -2.63 22.28
C ALA A 143 -6.41 -2.86 20.81
N GLN A 144 -6.74 -1.90 19.92
CA GLN A 144 -6.29 -1.91 18.52
C GLN A 144 -4.92 -1.23 18.34
N GLY A 145 -4.27 -0.78 19.41
CA GLY A 145 -2.96 -0.14 19.39
C GLY A 145 -2.96 1.29 18.87
N PHE A 146 -4.05 2.03 19.10
CA PHE A 146 -4.17 3.46 18.78
C PHE A 146 -4.40 4.30 20.04
N THR A 147 -3.99 5.56 19.99
CA THR A 147 -4.52 6.62 20.86
C THR A 147 -5.74 7.26 20.20
N LEU A 148 -6.51 8.05 20.96
CA LEU A 148 -7.61 8.83 20.39
C LEU A 148 -7.14 9.78 19.30
N ASP A 149 -6.03 10.51 19.53
CA ASP A 149 -5.48 11.48 18.57
C ASP A 149 -5.01 10.77 17.30
N GLN A 150 -4.31 9.64 17.42
CA GLN A 150 -3.88 8.84 16.26
C GLN A 150 -5.07 8.34 15.44
N LEU A 151 -6.13 7.85 16.10
CA LEU A 151 -7.35 7.43 15.40
C LEU A 151 -8.03 8.61 14.72
N HIS A 152 -8.12 9.77 15.39
CA HIS A 152 -8.71 10.98 14.85
C HIS A 152 -7.98 11.44 13.58
N ASP A 153 -6.67 11.58 13.64
CA ASP A 153 -5.85 12.01 12.50
C ASP A 153 -5.95 11.03 11.33
N ARG A 154 -5.90 9.74 11.65
CA ARG A 154 -6.01 8.68 10.63
C ARG A 154 -7.39 8.65 9.98
N TRP A 155 -8.45 8.91 10.78
CA TRP A 155 -9.82 8.99 10.28
C TRP A 155 -10.02 10.24 9.43
N LYS A 156 -9.46 11.38 9.84
CA LYS A 156 -9.47 12.63 9.07
C LYS A 156 -8.88 12.43 7.68
N GLN A 157 -7.68 11.84 7.62
CA GLN A 157 -7.02 11.52 6.34
C GLN A 157 -7.88 10.58 5.46
N ARG A 158 -8.52 9.57 6.08
CA ARG A 158 -9.46 8.71 5.36
C ARG A 158 -10.63 9.50 4.79
N MET A 159 -11.23 10.40 5.55
CA MET A 159 -12.34 11.24 5.09
C MET A 159 -11.92 12.16 3.94
N GLU A 160 -10.72 12.73 3.98
CA GLU A 160 -10.16 13.54 2.88
C GLU A 160 -10.02 12.73 1.59
N VAL A 161 -9.48 11.53 1.68
CA VAL A 161 -9.37 10.60 0.54
C VAL A 161 -10.76 10.25 -0.01
N LEU A 162 -11.73 9.92 0.85
CA LEU A 162 -13.09 9.59 0.43
C LEU A 162 -13.81 10.79 -0.20
N ARG A 163 -13.65 11.98 0.35
CA ARG A 163 -14.19 13.24 -0.22
C ARG A 163 -13.63 13.50 -1.61
N PHE A 164 -12.33 13.29 -1.80
CA PHE A 164 -11.70 13.43 -3.10
C PHE A 164 -12.29 12.43 -4.13
N ILE A 165 -12.45 11.17 -3.74
CA ILE A 165 -13.05 10.13 -4.60
C ILE A 165 -14.49 10.51 -4.97
N GLU A 166 -15.27 10.95 -4.01
CA GLU A 166 -16.66 11.39 -4.18
C GLU A 166 -16.75 12.51 -5.23
N GLN A 167 -15.98 13.58 -5.04
CA GLN A 167 -16.02 14.74 -5.92
C GLN A 167 -15.49 14.42 -7.32
N ARG A 168 -14.45 13.60 -7.43
CA ARG A 168 -13.82 13.31 -8.72
C ARG A 168 -14.62 12.34 -9.57
N PHE A 169 -15.24 11.34 -8.97
CA PHE A 169 -15.83 10.21 -9.70
C PHE A 169 -17.34 10.14 -9.53
N ARG A 170 -17.87 10.18 -8.30
CA ARG A 170 -19.27 9.91 -8.02
C ARG A 170 -20.21 10.95 -8.65
N MET A 171 -19.85 12.22 -8.60
CA MET A 171 -20.68 13.31 -9.11
C MET A 171 -20.95 13.22 -10.63
N GLY A 172 -20.07 12.56 -11.39
CA GLY A 172 -20.21 12.37 -12.84
C GLY A 172 -21.01 11.14 -13.25
N VAL A 173 -21.23 10.20 -12.33
CA VAL A 173 -21.91 8.92 -12.65
C VAL A 173 -23.42 9.08 -12.58
N ARG A 174 -24.12 8.54 -13.59
CA ARG A 174 -25.58 8.49 -13.67
C ARG A 174 -26.01 7.05 -13.92
N ILE A 175 -26.82 6.50 -13.03
CA ILE A 175 -27.40 5.18 -13.18
C ILE A 175 -28.79 5.33 -13.79
N THR A 176 -29.05 4.65 -14.90
CA THR A 176 -30.32 4.70 -15.61
C THR A 176 -31.31 3.65 -15.09
N PRO A 177 -32.62 3.89 -15.25
CA PRO A 177 -33.65 2.86 -14.93
C PRO A 177 -33.43 1.54 -15.67
N ALA A 178 -32.90 1.57 -16.89
CA ALA A 178 -32.58 0.37 -17.67
C ALA A 178 -31.46 -0.46 -17.05
N GLU A 179 -30.44 0.18 -16.49
CA GLU A 179 -29.34 -0.49 -15.77
C GLU A 179 -29.88 -1.13 -14.47
N ILE A 180 -30.74 -0.44 -13.73
CA ILE A 180 -31.39 -0.97 -12.53
C ILE A 180 -32.21 -2.22 -12.89
N GLN A 181 -33.05 -2.16 -13.93
CA GLN A 181 -33.83 -3.31 -14.39
C GLN A 181 -32.92 -4.46 -14.83
N SER A 182 -31.88 -4.18 -15.60
CA SER A 182 -30.90 -5.18 -16.05
C SER A 182 -30.22 -5.89 -14.87
N TYR A 183 -29.81 -5.14 -13.84
CA TYR A 183 -29.20 -5.71 -12.63
C TYR A 183 -30.20 -6.59 -11.85
N TYR A 184 -31.45 -6.11 -11.71
CA TYR A 184 -32.52 -6.87 -11.08
C TYR A 184 -32.72 -8.21 -11.79
N ASP A 185 -32.87 -8.20 -13.13
CA ASP A 185 -33.19 -9.40 -13.91
C ASP A 185 -32.00 -10.38 -13.97
N LYS A 186 -30.80 -9.88 -14.18
CA LYS A 186 -29.61 -10.71 -14.45
C LYS A 186 -28.84 -11.12 -13.19
N THR A 187 -28.98 -10.35 -12.10
CA THR A 187 -28.20 -10.58 -10.89
C THR A 187 -29.08 -10.95 -9.70
N LEU A 188 -30.12 -10.15 -9.42
CA LEU A 188 -30.91 -10.33 -8.21
C LEU A 188 -31.88 -11.52 -8.33
N LEU A 189 -32.67 -11.61 -9.39
CA LEU A 189 -33.61 -12.70 -9.59
C LEU A 189 -32.97 -14.09 -9.54
N PRO A 190 -31.83 -14.36 -10.23
CA PRO A 190 -31.15 -15.64 -10.13
C PRO A 190 -30.70 -16.00 -8.70
N GLN A 191 -30.24 -15.02 -7.92
CA GLN A 191 -29.84 -15.25 -6.52
C GLN A 191 -31.03 -15.65 -5.64
N TYR A 192 -32.19 -15.06 -5.84
CA TYR A 192 -33.41 -15.45 -5.14
C TYR A 192 -33.89 -16.83 -5.55
N ALA A 193 -33.82 -17.16 -6.87
CA ALA A 193 -34.17 -18.49 -7.37
C ALA A 193 -33.26 -19.58 -6.76
N GLN A 194 -31.96 -19.36 -6.66
CA GLN A 194 -31.02 -20.30 -6.04
C GLN A 194 -31.33 -20.57 -4.55
N ARG A 195 -31.91 -19.58 -3.86
CA ARG A 195 -32.29 -19.69 -2.44
C ARG A 195 -33.73 -20.15 -2.23
N ASN A 196 -34.46 -20.47 -3.30
CA ASN A 196 -35.92 -20.77 -3.29
C ASN A 196 -36.73 -19.68 -2.56
N ALA A 197 -36.31 -18.42 -2.66
CA ALA A 197 -36.92 -17.28 -1.99
C ALA A 197 -37.71 -16.43 -2.99
N LYS A 198 -38.81 -15.81 -2.52
CA LYS A 198 -39.58 -14.88 -3.33
C LYS A 198 -38.84 -13.56 -3.49
N PRO A 199 -38.54 -13.10 -4.71
CA PRO A 199 -37.88 -11.82 -4.92
C PRO A 199 -38.81 -10.65 -4.56
N PRO A 200 -38.29 -9.54 -4.03
CA PRO A 200 -39.03 -8.30 -3.89
C PRO A 200 -39.35 -7.72 -5.27
N LYS A 201 -40.31 -6.82 -5.36
CA LYS A 201 -40.57 -6.06 -6.59
C LYS A 201 -39.38 -5.12 -6.86
N VAL A 202 -39.08 -4.85 -8.14
CA VAL A 202 -37.98 -3.99 -8.54
C VAL A 202 -38.06 -2.59 -7.91
N GLU A 203 -39.30 -2.03 -7.83
CA GLU A 203 -39.52 -0.70 -7.25
C GLU A 203 -39.12 -0.63 -5.77
N ALA A 204 -39.27 -1.72 -5.04
CA ALA A 204 -38.94 -1.79 -3.62
C ALA A 204 -37.41 -1.87 -3.35
N VAL A 205 -36.61 -2.17 -4.36
CA VAL A 205 -35.14 -2.35 -4.24
C VAL A 205 -34.37 -1.45 -5.20
N SER A 206 -35.04 -0.62 -5.99
CA SER A 206 -34.44 0.20 -7.03
C SER A 206 -33.38 1.14 -6.48
N ASP A 207 -33.62 1.83 -5.35
CA ASP A 207 -32.64 2.72 -4.71
C ASP A 207 -31.41 1.96 -4.23
N ARG A 208 -31.60 0.76 -3.71
CA ARG A 208 -30.51 -0.12 -3.28
C ARG A 208 -29.67 -0.59 -4.46
N ILE A 209 -30.32 -0.98 -5.56
CA ILE A 209 -29.64 -1.39 -6.80
C ILE A 209 -28.88 -0.19 -7.39
N GLN A 210 -29.50 0.99 -7.41
CA GLN A 210 -28.86 2.22 -7.88
C GLN A 210 -27.57 2.49 -7.10
N GLU A 211 -27.58 2.40 -5.77
CA GLU A 211 -26.39 2.63 -4.95
C GLU A 211 -25.31 1.56 -5.22
N ILE A 212 -25.69 0.29 -5.37
CA ILE A 212 -24.74 -0.79 -5.71
C ILE A 212 -24.07 -0.51 -7.05
N LEU A 213 -24.85 -0.18 -8.09
CA LEU A 213 -24.32 0.12 -9.42
C LEU A 213 -23.44 1.36 -9.42
N LEU A 214 -23.84 2.39 -8.68
CA LEU A 214 -23.05 3.60 -8.50
C LEU A 214 -21.69 3.30 -7.85
N GLN A 215 -21.68 2.52 -6.77
CA GLN A 215 -20.44 2.08 -6.12
C GLN A 215 -19.56 1.25 -7.05
N GLN A 216 -20.14 0.36 -7.86
CA GLN A 216 -19.39 -0.44 -8.83
C GLN A 216 -18.75 0.44 -9.91
N GLN A 217 -19.49 1.40 -10.47
CA GLN A 217 -18.95 2.32 -11.48
C GLN A 217 -17.88 3.23 -10.92
N VAL A 218 -18.09 3.80 -9.73
CA VAL A 218 -17.08 4.61 -9.04
C VAL A 218 -15.82 3.79 -8.74
N GLY A 219 -15.99 2.55 -8.28
CA GLY A 219 -14.89 1.63 -8.02
C GLY A 219 -14.08 1.30 -9.28
N SER A 220 -14.75 1.09 -10.42
CA SER A 220 -14.09 0.86 -11.71
C SER A 220 -13.30 2.08 -12.16
N LEU A 221 -13.92 3.27 -12.15
CA LEU A 221 -13.26 4.52 -12.53
C LEU A 221 -12.05 4.83 -11.66
N LEU A 222 -12.17 4.63 -10.35
CA LEU A 222 -11.07 4.77 -9.39
C LEU A 222 -9.94 3.78 -9.70
N GLY A 223 -10.28 2.51 -9.96
CA GLY A 223 -9.32 1.47 -10.28
C GLY A 223 -8.53 1.78 -11.55
N ASP A 224 -9.19 2.20 -12.62
CA ASP A 224 -8.54 2.58 -13.88
C ASP A 224 -7.65 3.80 -13.72
N TRP A 225 -8.10 4.79 -12.95
CA TRP A 225 -7.32 5.97 -12.65
C TRP A 225 -6.06 5.65 -11.81
N LEU A 226 -6.19 4.84 -10.76
CA LEU A 226 -5.04 4.40 -9.95
C LEU A 226 -4.04 3.60 -10.78
N LYS A 227 -4.53 2.74 -11.70
CA LYS A 227 -3.68 2.04 -12.66
C LYS A 227 -2.91 3.01 -13.56
N SER A 228 -3.58 4.07 -14.03
CA SER A 228 -2.95 5.13 -14.82
C SER A 228 -1.88 5.88 -14.01
N LEU A 229 -2.16 6.24 -12.75
CA LEU A 229 -1.18 6.92 -11.89
C LEU A 229 0.07 6.04 -11.64
N ARG A 230 -0.13 4.74 -11.43
CA ARG A 230 0.99 3.80 -11.28
C ARG A 230 1.83 3.68 -12.55
N ALA A 231 1.20 3.74 -13.73
CA ALA A 231 1.90 3.68 -15.01
C ALA A 231 2.68 4.97 -15.35
N GLN A 232 2.23 6.11 -14.82
CA GLN A 232 2.88 7.42 -15.04
C GLN A 232 3.94 7.73 -13.98
N GLY A 233 3.87 7.09 -12.83
CA GLY A 233 4.78 7.28 -11.70
C GLY A 233 5.75 6.12 -11.50
N THR A 234 6.40 6.12 -10.35
CA THR A 234 7.27 5.04 -9.89
C THR A 234 6.68 4.40 -8.65
N VAL A 235 6.27 3.13 -8.77
CA VAL A 235 5.81 2.32 -7.63
C VAL A 235 6.66 1.06 -7.57
N GLN A 236 7.45 0.92 -6.51
CA GLN A 236 8.33 -0.23 -6.26
C GLN A 236 7.92 -0.90 -4.96
N ILE A 237 7.62 -2.20 -5.00
CA ILE A 237 7.36 -3.01 -3.81
C ILE A 237 8.64 -3.80 -3.53
N LEU A 238 9.19 -3.64 -2.31
CA LEU A 238 10.44 -4.24 -1.89
C LEU A 238 10.18 -5.54 -1.11
N GLY A 239 11.10 -6.49 -1.20
CA GLY A 239 11.05 -7.72 -0.38
C GLY A 239 10.07 -8.80 -0.85
N GLN A 240 9.58 -8.77 -2.09
CA GLN A 240 8.86 -9.92 -2.67
C GLN A 240 9.82 -10.99 -3.24
N ASP A 241 11.10 -10.69 -3.43
CA ASP A 241 12.08 -11.55 -4.09
C ASP A 241 13.05 -12.28 -3.13
N GLU A 242 12.97 -12.06 -1.82
CA GLU A 242 13.71 -12.87 -0.85
C GLU A 242 12.86 -13.99 -0.27
N ALA A 243 12.57 -14.99 -1.09
CA ALA A 243 12.37 -16.33 -0.54
C ALA A 243 13.72 -16.76 0.06
N PRO A 244 13.79 -17.18 1.35
CA PRO A 244 15.03 -17.66 1.92
C PRO A 244 15.53 -18.83 1.06
N GLY A 245 16.69 -18.64 0.45
CA GLY A 245 17.35 -19.68 -0.30
C GLY A 245 17.49 -20.93 0.57
N ARG A 246 17.10 -22.06 0.01
CA ARG A 246 17.33 -23.38 0.57
C ARG A 246 18.81 -23.71 0.59
#